data_a249ea76ed32348a832787941dce002b
#
_entry.id   a249ea76ed32348a832787941dce002b
#
_cell.length_a   1.000
_cell.length_b   1.000
_cell.length_c   1.000
_cell.angle_alpha   90.00
_cell.angle_beta   90.00
_cell.angle_gamma   90.00
#
_symmetry.space_group_name_H-M   'P 1'
#
loop_
_entity.id
_entity.type
_entity.pdbx_description
1 polymer ?
#
loop_
_entity_poly.entity_id
_entity_poly.type
_entity_poly.pdbx_seq_one_letter_code
_entity_poly.pdbx_strand_id
1 'polypeptide(L)'
;MKIKHMADLPENFTVTAHTGCEKTVDNTIESLNVACTSGADIVEFDLNFDADGNAVLSHNSPVAGCVTLDDAFKCIAGYDKIMVNVDVKNTDNLKAVVACAEKYSLTDRIFYTGIGKEFVPAVKQQTPSVSYYLNVAVDRKRKKDVVYLNTLADLVEQQGAVGINLNKKGCSEELVNVFHKRKLLVSVWTVNKKFEMRKILSLAPDNITTRYPSKLTRIIKD
;
A
#
# COMPACT_ATOMS: atom_id res chain seq x y z
N MET A 1 -29.46 -4.27 1.05
CA MET A 1 -28.32 -3.85 1.90
C MET A 1 -28.18 -2.35 1.69
N LYS A 2 -28.52 -1.51 2.67
CA LYS A 2 -28.29 -0.05 2.59
C LYS A 2 -26.78 0.14 2.54
N ILE A 3 -26.28 0.79 1.49
CA ILE A 3 -24.88 1.23 1.41
C ILE A 3 -24.72 2.22 2.57
N LYS A 4 -23.78 1.96 3.50
CA LYS A 4 -23.37 2.97 4.47
C LYS A 4 -23.01 4.22 3.67
N HIS A 5 -23.51 5.37 4.05
CA HIS A 5 -23.24 6.63 3.38
C HIS A 5 -21.72 6.90 3.45
N MET A 6 -21.18 7.53 2.44
CA MET A 6 -19.77 7.94 2.35
C MET A 6 -19.30 8.87 3.48
N ALA A 7 -20.24 9.43 4.24
CA ALA A 7 -19.97 10.13 5.51
C ALA A 7 -19.34 9.22 6.61
N ASP A 8 -19.27 7.91 6.39
CA ASP A 8 -18.74 6.93 7.35
C ASP A 8 -17.30 6.50 7.07
N LEU A 9 -16.64 7.01 6.01
CA LEU A 9 -15.22 6.76 5.77
C LEU A 9 -14.35 7.50 6.79
N PRO A 10 -13.17 6.94 7.18
CA PRO A 10 -12.20 7.67 7.98
C PRO A 10 -11.87 9.04 7.35
N GLU A 11 -11.66 10.06 8.18
CA GLU A 11 -11.32 11.42 7.72
C GLU A 11 -10.09 11.42 6.79
N ASN A 12 -9.11 10.56 7.09
CA ASN A 12 -7.87 10.40 6.34
C ASN A 12 -7.92 9.20 5.37
N PHE A 13 -9.10 8.82 4.87
CA PHE A 13 -9.21 7.75 3.88
C PHE A 13 -8.44 8.09 2.61
N THR A 14 -7.70 7.11 2.09
CA THR A 14 -6.85 7.27 0.91
C THR A 14 -7.11 6.23 -0.18
N VAL A 15 -6.86 6.62 -1.42
CA VAL A 15 -6.87 5.75 -2.61
C VAL A 15 -5.44 5.55 -3.07
N THR A 16 -5.00 4.28 -3.14
CA THR A 16 -3.71 3.91 -3.73
C THR A 16 -3.91 3.43 -5.16
N ALA A 17 -3.21 4.07 -6.11
CA ALA A 17 -3.08 3.58 -7.47
C ALA A 17 -2.03 2.47 -7.51
N HIS A 18 -2.47 1.22 -7.69
CA HIS A 18 -1.59 0.06 -7.91
C HIS A 18 -0.82 0.22 -9.20
N THR A 19 0.44 -0.20 -9.24
CA THR A 19 1.22 -0.24 -10.48
C THR A 19 0.43 -0.88 -11.62
N GLY A 20 0.61 -0.40 -12.85
CA GLY A 20 -0.21 -0.79 -14.00
C GLY A 20 -1.67 -0.27 -13.95
N CYS A 21 -1.92 0.81 -13.20
CA CYS A 21 -3.25 1.40 -13.12
C CYS A 21 -3.71 1.97 -14.46
N GLU A 22 -5.03 2.09 -14.63
CA GLU A 22 -5.70 2.60 -15.85
C GLU A 22 -5.22 1.91 -17.15
N LYS A 23 -4.83 0.61 -17.04
CA LYS A 23 -4.36 -0.26 -18.13
C LYS A 23 -2.95 0.04 -18.65
N THR A 24 -2.13 0.74 -17.90
CA THR A 24 -0.70 0.87 -18.21
C THR A 24 0.05 -0.43 -17.86
N VAL A 25 1.31 -0.53 -18.26
CA VAL A 25 2.19 -1.65 -17.91
C VAL A 25 2.73 -1.46 -16.49
N ASP A 26 2.78 -2.55 -15.72
CA ASP A 26 3.27 -2.54 -14.34
C ASP A 26 4.72 -2.04 -14.27
N ASN A 27 5.06 -1.27 -13.23
CA ASN A 27 6.42 -0.85 -12.92
C ASN A 27 7.11 -0.05 -14.04
N THR A 28 6.34 0.80 -14.75
CA THR A 28 6.85 1.71 -15.80
C THR A 28 6.69 3.17 -15.39
N ILE A 29 7.48 4.06 -15.98
CA ILE A 29 7.33 5.52 -15.81
C ILE A 29 5.96 6.00 -16.31
N GLU A 30 5.41 5.39 -17.37
CA GLU A 30 4.05 5.68 -17.84
C GLU A 30 3.02 5.40 -16.74
N SER A 31 3.12 4.21 -16.08
CA SER A 31 2.24 3.85 -14.97
C SER A 31 2.32 4.84 -13.82
N LEU A 32 3.51 5.29 -13.44
CA LEU A 32 3.71 6.28 -12.39
C LEU A 32 3.07 7.63 -12.74
N ASN A 33 3.28 8.14 -13.95
CA ASN A 33 2.69 9.39 -14.40
C ASN A 33 1.14 9.33 -14.42
N VAL A 34 0.58 8.22 -14.93
CA VAL A 34 -0.87 8.00 -14.93
C VAL A 34 -1.40 7.89 -13.50
N ALA A 35 -0.71 7.18 -12.61
CA ALA A 35 -1.09 7.08 -11.21
C ALA A 35 -1.15 8.46 -10.53
N CYS A 36 -0.10 9.28 -10.70
CA CYS A 36 -0.01 10.61 -10.10
C CYS A 36 -1.11 11.59 -10.61
N THR A 37 -1.66 11.36 -11.78
CA THR A 37 -2.70 12.21 -12.39
C THR A 37 -4.11 11.62 -12.32
N SER A 38 -4.28 10.41 -11.80
CA SER A 38 -5.55 9.66 -11.76
C SER A 38 -6.55 10.12 -10.70
N GLY A 39 -6.14 11.03 -9.82
CA GLY A 39 -6.91 11.43 -8.63
C GLY A 39 -6.73 10.46 -7.44
N ALA A 40 -5.71 9.61 -7.47
CA ALA A 40 -5.26 8.86 -6.31
C ALA A 40 -4.45 9.75 -5.36
N ASP A 41 -4.41 9.37 -4.08
CA ASP A 41 -3.61 10.04 -3.05
C ASP A 41 -2.21 9.44 -2.96
N ILE A 42 -2.08 8.17 -3.35
CA ILE A 42 -0.88 7.36 -3.20
C ILE A 42 -0.59 6.65 -4.53
N VAL A 43 0.66 6.69 -4.98
CA VAL A 43 1.18 5.83 -6.05
C VAL A 43 1.89 4.63 -5.43
N GLU A 44 1.69 3.45 -6.00
CA GLU A 44 2.37 2.23 -5.55
C GLU A 44 3.16 1.61 -6.70
N PHE A 45 4.33 1.07 -6.37
CA PHE A 45 5.15 0.25 -7.25
C PHE A 45 5.88 -0.84 -6.46
N ASP A 46 6.27 -1.90 -7.17
CA ASP A 46 7.03 -3.01 -6.62
C ASP A 46 8.51 -2.69 -6.57
N LEU A 47 9.13 -2.73 -5.38
CA LEU A 47 10.56 -2.55 -5.20
C LEU A 47 11.29 -3.89 -5.16
N ASN A 48 12.32 -4.01 -5.96
CA ASN A 48 13.25 -5.13 -5.93
C ASN A 48 14.69 -4.63 -6.08
N PHE A 49 15.67 -5.53 -5.92
CA PHE A 49 17.08 -5.23 -6.15
C PHE A 49 17.62 -6.17 -7.23
N ASP A 50 18.37 -5.63 -8.18
CA ASP A 50 19.04 -6.42 -9.21
C ASP A 50 20.28 -7.16 -8.67
N ALA A 51 20.96 -7.92 -9.52
CA ALA A 51 22.13 -8.72 -9.13
C ALA A 51 23.31 -7.86 -8.64
N ASP A 52 23.35 -6.57 -9.01
CA ASP A 52 24.37 -5.60 -8.60
C ASP A 52 23.94 -4.83 -7.34
N GLY A 53 22.77 -5.11 -6.80
CA GLY A 53 22.21 -4.45 -5.61
C GLY A 53 21.56 -3.09 -5.88
N ASN A 54 21.28 -2.76 -7.17
CA ASN A 54 20.58 -1.53 -7.51
C ASN A 54 19.09 -1.67 -7.27
N ALA A 55 18.47 -0.63 -6.70
CA ALA A 55 17.04 -0.58 -6.48
C ALA A 55 16.29 -0.33 -7.81
N VAL A 56 15.39 -1.25 -8.17
CA VAL A 56 14.64 -1.24 -9.42
C VAL A 56 13.17 -1.59 -9.19
N LEU A 57 12.32 -1.18 -10.12
CA LEU A 57 10.90 -1.50 -10.09
C LEU A 57 10.64 -2.86 -10.76
N SER A 58 10.32 -3.87 -9.96
CA SER A 58 9.98 -5.20 -10.48
C SER A 58 9.25 -6.04 -9.43
N HIS A 59 8.17 -6.70 -9.82
CA HIS A 59 7.45 -7.64 -8.95
C HIS A 59 8.20 -8.97 -8.77
N ASN A 60 8.80 -9.46 -9.85
CA ASN A 60 9.56 -10.72 -9.88
C ASN A 60 11.08 -10.41 -9.88
N SER A 61 11.90 -11.45 -10.05
CA SER A 61 13.35 -11.26 -10.23
C SER A 61 13.61 -10.22 -11.32
N PRO A 62 14.40 -9.17 -11.04
CA PRO A 62 14.68 -8.13 -12.01
C PRO A 62 15.35 -8.64 -13.27
N VAL A 63 15.03 -8.00 -14.39
CA VAL A 63 15.65 -8.23 -15.69
C VAL A 63 16.28 -6.93 -16.21
N ALA A 64 17.12 -7.01 -17.21
CA ALA A 64 17.70 -5.83 -17.83
C ALA A 64 16.59 -4.88 -18.35
N GLY A 65 16.76 -3.58 -18.10
CA GLY A 65 15.81 -2.56 -18.54
C GLY A 65 14.65 -2.27 -17.57
N CYS A 66 14.64 -2.86 -16.36
CA CYS A 66 13.74 -2.40 -15.30
C CYS A 66 13.96 -0.91 -15.01
N VAL A 67 12.89 -0.18 -14.70
CA VAL A 67 12.95 1.21 -14.26
C VAL A 67 13.74 1.28 -12.96
N THR A 68 14.67 2.22 -12.85
CA THR A 68 15.43 2.43 -11.61
C THR A 68 14.58 3.16 -10.58
N LEU A 69 14.86 2.96 -9.30
CA LEU A 69 14.22 3.73 -8.23
C LEU A 69 14.50 5.23 -8.38
N ASP A 70 15.69 5.58 -8.88
CA ASP A 70 16.08 6.97 -9.15
C ASP A 70 15.15 7.64 -10.18
N ASP A 71 14.89 6.97 -11.31
CA ASP A 71 13.97 7.46 -12.33
C ASP A 71 12.53 7.54 -11.83
N ALA A 72 12.10 6.56 -11.02
CA ALA A 72 10.78 6.55 -10.42
C ALA A 72 10.58 7.73 -9.46
N PHE A 73 11.50 7.95 -8.52
CA PHE A 73 11.40 9.06 -7.57
C PHE A 73 11.54 10.42 -8.25
N LYS A 74 12.41 10.54 -9.24
CA LYS A 74 12.50 11.74 -10.08
C LYS A 74 11.18 12.07 -10.76
N CYS A 75 10.47 11.05 -11.29
CA CYS A 75 9.14 11.21 -11.89
C CYS A 75 8.13 11.70 -10.84
N ILE A 76 8.06 11.05 -9.67
CA ILE A 76 7.06 11.34 -8.63
C ILE A 76 7.32 12.69 -7.94
N ALA A 77 8.57 13.12 -7.83
CA ALA A 77 8.93 14.40 -7.21
C ALA A 77 8.29 15.62 -7.89
N GLY A 78 7.90 15.51 -9.15
CA GLY A 78 7.13 16.54 -9.86
C GLY A 78 5.69 16.73 -9.39
N TYR A 79 5.21 15.92 -8.42
CA TYR A 79 3.82 15.93 -7.92
C TYR A 79 3.79 16.14 -6.40
N ASP A 80 3.53 17.35 -5.95
CA ASP A 80 3.75 17.79 -4.54
C ASP A 80 2.95 17.04 -3.47
N LYS A 81 1.78 16.50 -3.80
CA LYS A 81 0.85 15.93 -2.81
C LYS A 81 0.76 14.40 -2.82
N ILE A 82 1.47 13.74 -3.72
CA ILE A 82 1.38 12.29 -3.88
C ILE A 82 2.27 11.59 -2.86
N MET A 83 1.68 10.70 -2.06
CA MET A 83 2.40 9.76 -1.21
C MET A 83 2.90 8.57 -2.04
N VAL A 84 3.89 7.87 -1.55
CA VAL A 84 4.50 6.74 -2.24
C VAL A 84 4.44 5.49 -1.38
N ASN A 85 3.73 4.49 -1.85
CA ASN A 85 3.74 3.15 -1.30
C ASN A 85 4.80 2.30 -2.03
N VAL A 86 5.91 2.02 -1.37
CA VAL A 86 6.95 1.14 -1.88
C VAL A 86 6.62 -0.29 -1.43
N ASP A 87 6.14 -1.13 -2.36
CA ASP A 87 5.80 -2.53 -2.09
C ASP A 87 7.05 -3.41 -2.19
N VAL A 88 7.64 -3.74 -1.04
CA VAL A 88 8.96 -4.37 -0.92
C VAL A 88 8.90 -5.86 -1.26
N LYS A 89 9.72 -6.31 -2.24
CA LYS A 89 9.83 -7.70 -2.65
C LYS A 89 11.04 -8.43 -2.05
N ASN A 90 12.11 -7.68 -1.75
CA ASN A 90 13.23 -8.17 -0.94
C ASN A 90 13.84 -7.00 -0.14
N THR A 91 14.73 -7.29 0.81
CA THR A 91 15.27 -6.33 1.76
C THR A 91 16.79 -6.16 1.65
N ASP A 92 17.39 -6.48 0.51
CA ASP A 92 18.84 -6.54 0.34
C ASP A 92 19.52 -5.19 0.61
N ASN A 93 18.93 -4.08 0.17
CA ASN A 93 19.49 -2.74 0.33
C ASN A 93 18.44 -1.65 0.53
N LEU A 94 17.63 -1.75 1.59
CA LEU A 94 16.59 -0.74 1.88
C LEU A 94 17.15 0.65 2.17
N LYS A 95 18.44 0.77 2.59
CA LYS A 95 19.11 2.07 2.78
C LYS A 95 19.14 2.89 1.49
N ALA A 96 19.25 2.23 0.32
CA ALA A 96 19.21 2.92 -0.97
C ALA A 96 17.86 3.61 -1.21
N VAL A 97 16.77 3.10 -0.66
CA VAL A 97 15.43 3.72 -0.78
C VAL A 97 15.39 5.06 -0.05
N VAL A 98 15.89 5.10 1.17
CA VAL A 98 15.93 6.34 1.98
C VAL A 98 16.85 7.37 1.35
N ALA A 99 18.06 6.95 0.93
CA ALA A 99 19.02 7.86 0.26
C ALA A 99 18.43 8.44 -1.04
N CYS A 100 17.72 7.64 -1.81
CA CYS A 100 17.03 8.11 -3.01
C CYS A 100 15.86 9.05 -2.67
N ALA A 101 15.07 8.75 -1.61
CA ALA A 101 14.00 9.62 -1.15
C ALA A 101 14.52 10.98 -0.67
N GLU A 102 15.66 11.01 0.05
CA GLU A 102 16.31 12.25 0.47
C GLU A 102 16.73 13.11 -0.74
N LYS A 103 17.34 12.49 -1.76
CA LYS A 103 17.74 13.17 -3.00
C LYS A 103 16.59 13.92 -3.68
N TYR A 104 15.38 13.38 -3.61
CA TYR A 104 14.20 13.94 -4.26
C TYR A 104 13.20 14.61 -3.30
N SER A 105 13.56 14.81 -2.02
CA SER A 105 12.70 15.41 -0.99
C SER A 105 11.38 14.63 -0.79
N LEU A 106 11.46 13.31 -0.84
CA LEU A 106 10.33 12.38 -0.66
C LEU A 106 10.33 11.66 0.68
N THR A 107 11.26 11.95 1.60
CA THR A 107 11.46 11.21 2.85
C THR A 107 10.19 11.11 3.68
N ASP A 108 9.42 12.19 3.81
CA ASP A 108 8.16 12.23 4.57
C ASP A 108 6.95 11.74 3.77
N ARG A 109 7.17 11.29 2.53
CA ARG A 109 6.13 10.88 1.60
C ARG A 109 6.14 9.39 1.29
N ILE A 110 7.14 8.65 1.77
CA ILE A 110 7.28 7.21 1.53
C ILE A 110 6.80 6.39 2.73
N PHE A 111 6.23 5.24 2.45
CA PHE A 111 6.00 4.16 3.42
C PHE A 111 6.08 2.81 2.70
N TYR A 112 6.17 1.71 3.48
CA TYR A 112 6.31 0.37 2.92
C TYR A 112 5.04 -0.46 3.06
N THR A 113 4.77 -1.26 2.02
CA THR A 113 3.97 -2.50 2.06
C THR A 113 4.83 -3.68 1.57
N GLY A 114 4.24 -4.87 1.43
CA GLY A 114 5.02 -6.07 1.13
C GLY A 114 5.76 -6.63 2.34
N ILE A 115 5.69 -5.98 3.49
CA ILE A 115 6.43 -6.35 4.68
C ILE A 115 5.74 -7.51 5.41
N GLY A 116 6.23 -8.73 5.19
CA GLY A 116 5.95 -9.88 6.05
C GLY A 116 6.77 -9.80 7.36
N LYS A 117 6.40 -10.61 8.35
CA LYS A 117 7.12 -10.66 9.64
C LYS A 117 8.63 -10.93 9.47
N GLU A 118 9.01 -11.66 8.44
CA GLU A 118 10.38 -12.01 8.08
C GLU A 118 11.22 -10.80 7.63
N PHE A 119 10.58 -9.78 7.07
CA PHE A 119 11.26 -8.55 6.60
C PHE A 119 11.40 -7.48 7.70
N VAL A 120 10.59 -7.57 8.76
CA VAL A 120 10.59 -6.55 9.84
C VAL A 120 11.96 -6.31 10.47
N PRO A 121 12.80 -7.33 10.77
CA PRO A 121 14.14 -7.07 11.31
C PRO A 121 15.01 -6.21 10.38
N ALA A 122 14.98 -6.49 9.07
CA ALA A 122 15.74 -5.73 8.08
C ALA A 122 15.24 -4.28 7.95
N VAL A 123 13.91 -4.07 7.94
CA VAL A 123 13.30 -2.74 7.92
C VAL A 123 13.73 -1.92 9.13
N LYS A 124 13.60 -2.49 10.34
CA LYS A 124 13.99 -1.82 11.59
C LYS A 124 15.49 -1.50 11.66
N GLN A 125 16.34 -2.35 11.09
CA GLN A 125 17.77 -2.15 11.05
C GLN A 125 18.21 -1.12 10.00
N GLN A 126 17.63 -1.20 8.80
CA GLN A 126 18.09 -0.42 7.66
C GLN A 126 17.38 0.93 7.52
N THR A 127 16.09 0.98 7.83
CA THR A 127 15.23 2.15 7.59
C THR A 127 14.24 2.39 8.75
N PRO A 128 14.73 2.59 9.99
CA PRO A 128 13.91 2.67 11.21
C PRO A 128 12.91 3.85 11.21
N SER A 129 13.15 4.87 10.39
CA SER A 129 12.28 6.05 10.27
C SER A 129 11.12 5.86 9.30
N VAL A 130 11.15 4.82 8.44
CA VAL A 130 10.11 4.60 7.44
C VAL A 130 8.97 3.77 8.04
N SER A 131 7.77 4.31 8.03
CA SER A 131 6.56 3.60 8.46
C SER A 131 6.22 2.45 7.50
N TYR A 132 5.59 1.40 8.02
CA TYR A 132 5.17 0.27 7.19
C TYR A 132 3.89 -0.38 7.70
N TYR A 133 3.14 -0.94 6.76
CA TYR A 133 2.06 -1.87 7.05
C TYR A 133 2.57 -3.30 7.09
N LEU A 134 2.07 -4.11 8.02
CA LEU A 134 2.36 -5.54 8.03
C LEU A 134 1.45 -6.27 7.05
N ASN A 135 2.04 -6.99 6.09
CA ASN A 135 1.29 -7.86 5.18
C ASN A 135 0.89 -9.15 5.91
N VAL A 136 -0.41 -9.37 6.05
CA VAL A 136 -0.94 -10.55 6.77
C VAL A 136 -1.97 -11.27 5.93
N ALA A 137 -1.80 -12.59 5.80
CA ALA A 137 -2.82 -13.47 5.24
C ALA A 137 -3.90 -13.78 6.29
N VAL A 138 -5.07 -13.15 6.13
CA VAL A 138 -6.21 -13.38 7.01
C VAL A 138 -6.97 -14.65 6.60
N ASP A 139 -7.18 -15.58 7.53
CA ASP A 139 -8.04 -16.74 7.28
C ASP A 139 -9.48 -16.27 7.04
N ARG A 140 -9.97 -16.51 5.82
CA ARG A 140 -11.31 -16.08 5.39
C ARG A 140 -12.44 -16.69 6.22
N LYS A 141 -12.24 -17.89 6.79
CA LYS A 141 -13.23 -18.55 7.64
C LYS A 141 -13.32 -17.88 9.02
N ARG A 142 -12.23 -17.24 9.44
CA ARG A 142 -12.09 -16.60 10.76
C ARG A 142 -12.12 -15.08 10.71
N LYS A 143 -12.37 -14.46 9.56
CA LYS A 143 -12.36 -12.99 9.41
C LYS A 143 -13.40 -12.22 10.22
N LYS A 144 -14.32 -12.95 10.89
CA LYS A 144 -15.32 -12.42 11.83
C LYS A 144 -15.10 -12.90 13.27
N ASP A 145 -14.13 -13.75 13.50
CA ASP A 145 -13.73 -14.25 14.82
C ASP A 145 -12.92 -13.18 15.55
N VAL A 146 -13.57 -12.45 16.45
CA VAL A 146 -12.98 -11.32 17.18
C VAL A 146 -11.75 -11.74 18.00
N VAL A 147 -11.71 -12.96 18.53
CA VAL A 147 -10.55 -13.47 19.27
C VAL A 147 -9.35 -13.61 18.30
N TYR A 148 -9.55 -14.27 17.17
CA TYR A 148 -8.52 -14.36 16.14
C TYR A 148 -8.07 -13.00 15.59
N LEU A 149 -9.00 -12.08 15.37
CA LEU A 149 -8.68 -10.74 14.88
C LEU A 149 -7.85 -9.94 15.88
N ASN A 150 -8.09 -10.10 17.18
CA ASN A 150 -7.24 -9.51 18.21
C ASN A 150 -5.82 -10.10 18.19
N THR A 151 -5.64 -11.42 17.96
CA THR A 151 -4.27 -11.99 17.82
C THR A 151 -3.54 -11.41 16.60
N LEU A 152 -4.23 -11.06 15.52
CA LEU A 152 -3.62 -10.38 14.38
C LEU A 152 -3.24 -8.93 14.72
N ALA A 153 -4.08 -8.22 15.45
CA ALA A 153 -3.79 -6.87 15.90
C ALA A 153 -2.61 -6.85 16.89
N ASP A 154 -2.55 -7.82 17.84
CA ASP A 154 -1.39 -8.03 18.72
C ASP A 154 -0.09 -8.23 17.91
N LEU A 155 -0.15 -9.05 16.86
CA LEU A 155 0.99 -9.28 15.96
C LEU A 155 1.44 -7.96 15.30
N VAL A 156 0.52 -7.17 14.76
CA VAL A 156 0.83 -5.90 14.08
C VAL A 156 1.49 -4.92 15.04
N GLU A 157 0.97 -4.77 16.27
CA GLU A 157 1.56 -3.92 17.31
C GLU A 157 2.95 -4.39 17.74
N GLN A 158 3.12 -5.70 18.01
CA GLN A 158 4.41 -6.28 18.38
C GLN A 158 5.48 -6.08 17.31
N GLN A 159 5.08 -6.13 16.04
CA GLN A 159 6.00 -5.83 14.95
C GLN A 159 6.28 -4.33 14.82
N GLY A 160 5.49 -3.45 15.42
CA GLY A 160 5.65 -1.99 15.32
C GLY A 160 5.17 -1.41 14.00
N ALA A 161 4.30 -2.12 13.30
CA ALA A 161 3.67 -1.64 12.07
C ALA A 161 2.53 -0.65 12.37
N VAL A 162 2.27 0.30 11.48
CA VAL A 162 1.18 1.27 11.62
C VAL A 162 -0.21 0.67 11.39
N GLY A 163 -0.27 -0.51 10.79
CA GLY A 163 -1.51 -1.19 10.47
C GLY A 163 -1.29 -2.49 9.68
N ILE A 164 -2.38 -3.05 9.21
CA ILE A 164 -2.41 -4.27 8.40
C ILE A 164 -2.63 -3.95 6.92
N ASN A 165 -1.87 -4.61 6.03
CA ASN A 165 -2.11 -4.63 4.59
C ASN A 165 -2.62 -6.02 4.19
N LEU A 166 -3.86 -6.13 3.72
CA LEU A 166 -4.50 -7.42 3.51
C LEU A 166 -5.27 -7.54 2.20
N ASN A 167 -5.39 -8.79 1.72
CA ASN A 167 -6.24 -9.06 0.57
C ASN A 167 -7.71 -8.80 0.90
N LYS A 168 -8.46 -8.14 -0.01
CA LYS A 168 -9.89 -7.82 0.11
C LYS A 168 -10.79 -8.96 0.58
N LYS A 169 -10.40 -10.22 0.33
CA LYS A 169 -11.18 -11.40 0.73
C LYS A 169 -11.13 -11.64 2.25
N GLY A 170 -10.08 -11.16 2.90
CA GLY A 170 -9.88 -11.23 4.36
C GLY A 170 -10.53 -10.07 5.11
N CYS A 171 -10.90 -8.98 4.43
CA CYS A 171 -11.49 -7.81 5.06
C CYS A 171 -12.93 -8.08 5.51
N SER A 172 -13.29 -7.59 6.70
CA SER A 172 -14.63 -7.63 7.29
C SER A 172 -14.83 -6.42 8.20
N GLU A 173 -16.10 -6.13 8.55
CA GLU A 173 -16.44 -5.04 9.47
C GLU A 173 -15.82 -5.29 10.86
N GLU A 174 -15.83 -6.54 11.31
CA GLU A 174 -15.25 -6.94 12.59
C GLU A 174 -13.74 -6.70 12.62
N LEU A 175 -13.03 -7.00 11.52
CA LEU A 175 -11.59 -6.71 11.40
C LEU A 175 -11.33 -5.21 11.50
N VAL A 176 -11.99 -4.41 10.69
CA VAL A 176 -11.81 -2.95 10.71
C VAL A 176 -12.09 -2.39 12.10
N ASN A 177 -13.19 -2.81 12.76
CA ASN A 177 -13.54 -2.36 14.09
C ASN A 177 -12.49 -2.75 15.17
N VAL A 178 -11.92 -3.97 15.10
CA VAL A 178 -10.87 -4.41 16.02
C VAL A 178 -9.62 -3.55 15.86
N PHE A 179 -9.19 -3.31 14.63
CA PHE A 179 -7.98 -2.53 14.33
C PHE A 179 -8.16 -1.06 14.71
N HIS A 180 -9.28 -0.43 14.33
CA HIS A 180 -9.56 0.98 14.66
C HIS A 180 -9.66 1.23 16.17
N LYS A 181 -10.25 0.31 16.96
CA LYS A 181 -10.26 0.42 18.42
C LYS A 181 -8.85 0.48 19.03
N ARG A 182 -7.87 -0.08 18.33
CA ARG A 182 -6.45 -0.10 18.73
C ARG A 182 -5.62 0.98 18.01
N LYS A 183 -6.28 1.89 17.27
CA LYS A 183 -5.62 2.93 16.45
C LYS A 183 -4.67 2.38 15.39
N LEU A 184 -4.93 1.16 14.91
CA LEU A 184 -4.22 0.53 13.81
C LEU A 184 -4.97 0.76 12.51
N LEU A 185 -4.22 1.04 11.43
CA LEU A 185 -4.77 1.30 10.11
C LEU A 185 -5.07 -0.01 9.34
N VAL A 186 -6.03 0.06 8.43
CA VAL A 186 -6.42 -1.08 7.57
C VAL A 186 -6.31 -0.69 6.11
N SER A 187 -5.32 -1.28 5.41
CA SER A 187 -5.11 -1.14 3.96
C SER A 187 -5.56 -2.39 3.22
N VAL A 188 -6.36 -2.25 2.16
CA VAL A 188 -7.00 -3.37 1.46
C VAL A 188 -6.64 -3.42 -0.02
N TRP A 189 -6.13 -4.54 -0.52
CA TRP A 189 -5.71 -4.77 -1.90
C TRP A 189 -6.21 -6.08 -2.51
N THR A 190 -6.24 -6.25 -3.84
CA THR A 190 -6.42 -5.24 -4.85
C THR A 190 -7.89 -5.21 -5.25
N VAL A 191 -8.54 -4.05 -5.20
CA VAL A 191 -10.00 -3.92 -5.35
C VAL A 191 -10.32 -3.27 -6.69
N ASN A 192 -10.66 -4.06 -7.72
CA ASN A 192 -10.77 -3.59 -9.10
C ASN A 192 -12.20 -3.51 -9.65
N LYS A 193 -13.14 -4.31 -9.11
CA LYS A 193 -14.51 -4.37 -9.62
C LYS A 193 -15.44 -3.41 -8.89
N LYS A 194 -16.32 -2.71 -9.59
CA LYS A 194 -17.24 -1.70 -9.04
C LYS A 194 -18.02 -2.20 -7.80
N PHE A 195 -18.54 -3.43 -7.85
CA PHE A 195 -19.27 -4.00 -6.73
C PHE A 195 -18.37 -4.31 -5.52
N GLU A 196 -17.09 -4.72 -5.78
CA GLU A 196 -16.10 -4.93 -4.71
C GLU A 196 -15.70 -3.60 -4.08
N MET A 197 -15.49 -2.54 -4.88
CA MET A 197 -15.19 -1.20 -4.39
C MET A 197 -16.28 -0.72 -3.42
N ARG A 198 -17.55 -0.76 -3.82
CA ARG A 198 -18.68 -0.41 -2.95
C ARG A 198 -18.76 -1.25 -1.69
N LYS A 199 -18.51 -2.58 -1.82
CA LYS A 199 -18.51 -3.49 -0.68
C LYS A 199 -17.36 -3.16 0.30
N ILE A 200 -16.15 -2.91 -0.18
CA ILE A 200 -15.01 -2.61 0.71
C ILE A 200 -15.18 -1.20 1.32
N LEU A 201 -15.62 -0.21 0.54
CA LEU A 201 -15.94 1.13 1.07
C LEU A 201 -16.96 1.06 2.23
N SER A 202 -17.98 0.20 2.13
CA SER A 202 -18.97 0.04 3.23
C SER A 202 -18.40 -0.59 4.50
N LEU A 203 -17.17 -1.12 4.48
CA LEU A 203 -16.45 -1.61 5.66
C LEU A 203 -15.59 -0.53 6.31
N ALA A 204 -15.44 0.65 5.67
CA ALA A 204 -14.68 1.80 6.12
C ALA A 204 -13.20 1.49 6.48
N PRO A 205 -12.39 0.87 5.59
CA PRO A 205 -10.95 0.77 5.78
C PRO A 205 -10.30 2.15 5.66
N ASP A 206 -9.02 2.28 5.97
CA ASP A 206 -8.26 3.53 5.84
C ASP A 206 -7.68 3.72 4.43
N ASN A 207 -7.43 2.61 3.71
CA ASN A 207 -6.89 2.66 2.35
C ASN A 207 -7.48 1.56 1.47
N ILE A 208 -7.64 1.89 0.18
CA ILE A 208 -7.96 0.92 -0.86
C ILE A 208 -6.96 1.05 -2.00
N THR A 209 -6.23 -0.03 -2.28
CA THR A 209 -5.37 -0.16 -3.45
C THR A 209 -6.15 -0.73 -4.64
N THR A 210 -6.09 -0.05 -5.79
CA THR A 210 -6.83 -0.42 -7.00
C THR A 210 -6.04 -0.13 -8.27
N ARG A 211 -6.30 -0.91 -9.34
CA ARG A 211 -5.83 -0.61 -10.70
C ARG A 211 -6.72 0.40 -11.45
N TYR A 212 -7.81 0.85 -10.81
CA TYR A 212 -8.76 1.80 -11.41
C TYR A 212 -9.06 2.95 -10.44
N PRO A 213 -8.03 3.77 -10.10
CA PRO A 213 -8.18 4.85 -9.13
C PRO A 213 -9.22 5.89 -9.57
N SER A 214 -9.28 6.29 -10.83
CA SER A 214 -10.29 7.22 -11.34
C SER A 214 -11.73 6.72 -11.16
N LYS A 215 -11.93 5.39 -11.31
CA LYS A 215 -13.24 4.77 -11.06
C LYS A 215 -13.60 4.78 -9.57
N LEU A 216 -12.64 4.45 -8.70
CA LEU A 216 -12.86 4.44 -7.26
C LEU A 216 -13.15 5.85 -6.74
N THR A 217 -12.36 6.83 -7.15
CA THR A 217 -12.54 8.25 -6.78
C THR A 217 -13.91 8.78 -7.22
N ARG A 218 -14.40 8.37 -8.41
CA ARG A 218 -15.76 8.71 -8.85
C ARG A 218 -16.82 8.09 -7.95
N ILE A 219 -16.70 6.80 -7.60
CA ILE A 219 -17.63 6.12 -6.70
C ILE A 219 -17.66 6.78 -5.32
N ILE A 220 -16.53 7.36 -4.89
CA ILE A 220 -16.41 8.11 -3.64
C ILE A 220 -17.15 9.44 -3.70
N LYS A 221 -17.22 10.08 -4.85
CA LYS A 221 -17.87 11.41 -5.03
C LYS A 221 -19.38 11.32 -5.35
N ASP A 222 -19.86 10.16 -5.84
CA ASP A 222 -21.26 9.88 -6.16
C ASP A 222 -22.08 9.54 -4.88
#